data_b5a647651ee1c95de25dbfaf6ccb7fa9
#
_entry.id   b5a647651ee1c95de25dbfaf6ccb7fa9
#
_cell.length_a   1.000
_cell.length_b   1.000
_cell.length_c   1.000
_cell.angle_alpha   90.00
_cell.angle_beta   90.00
_cell.angle_gamma   90.00
#
_symmetry.space_group_name_H-M   'P 1'
#
loop_
_entity.id
_entity.type
_entity.pdbx_description
1 polymer ?
#
loop_
_entity_poly.entity_id
_entity_poly.type
_entity_poly.pdbx_seq_one_letter_code
_entity_poly.pdbx_strand_id
1 'polypeptide(L)'
;MKIKIKQNLIYLFFALILGVLVGAIDALFGRGLLWITDIRGKYILPLVIFLPVAGLFITWMYHHFNEESLKGMTLVLETVQGKRDSIPLALIPLVMLGTWITHLFGGSAGREGVAVQIGATLSHGVARKLHLPCDERILLIAGMAAGFGGLFQTPFAAVFFSMEVIVAGKMAYEAFLPAIVAAFTASEVSHALG
;
A
#
# COMPACT_ATOMS: atom_id res chain seq x y z
N MET A 1 19.31 -0.45 -27.95
CA MET A 1 18.91 -1.74 -27.35
C MET A 1 19.56 -1.96 -25.97
N LYS A 2 20.86 -1.84 -25.80
CA LYS A 2 21.58 -2.06 -24.52
C LYS A 2 21.10 -1.14 -23.35
N ILE A 3 20.76 0.13 -23.62
CA ILE A 3 20.30 1.08 -22.59
C ILE A 3 18.94 0.67 -22.01
N LYS A 4 17.98 0.27 -22.86
CA LYS A 4 16.66 -0.20 -22.40
C LYS A 4 16.75 -1.47 -21.55
N ILE A 5 17.65 -2.40 -21.91
CA ILE A 5 17.87 -3.64 -21.13
C ILE A 5 18.41 -3.31 -19.74
N LYS A 6 19.38 -2.39 -19.63
CA LYS A 6 19.95 -1.97 -18.35
C LYS A 6 18.89 -1.28 -17.46
N GLN A 7 18.05 -0.43 -18.04
CA GLN A 7 16.94 0.20 -17.30
C GLN A 7 15.93 -0.84 -16.79
N ASN A 8 15.53 -1.80 -17.64
CA ASN A 8 14.60 -2.85 -17.22
C ASN A 8 15.17 -3.70 -16.07
N LEU A 9 16.45 -4.04 -16.10
CA LEU A 9 17.10 -4.76 -15.01
C LEU A 9 17.09 -3.98 -13.69
N ILE A 10 17.27 -2.67 -13.75
CA ILE A 10 17.15 -1.80 -12.55
C ILE A 10 15.73 -1.83 -11.99
N TYR A 11 14.70 -1.69 -12.85
CA TYR A 11 13.31 -1.79 -12.41
C TYR A 11 13.00 -3.13 -11.75
N LEU A 12 13.44 -4.25 -12.35
CA LEU A 12 13.19 -5.60 -11.82
C LEU A 12 13.88 -5.81 -10.47
N PHE A 13 15.12 -5.33 -10.33
CA PHE A 13 15.86 -5.41 -9.08
C PHE A 13 15.17 -4.63 -7.95
N PHE A 14 14.75 -3.38 -8.22
CA PHE A 14 14.01 -2.60 -7.23
C PHE A 14 12.61 -3.15 -6.98
N ALA A 15 11.92 -3.66 -7.99
CA ALA A 15 10.63 -4.33 -7.83
C ALA A 15 10.71 -5.54 -6.88
N LEU A 16 11.78 -6.32 -6.97
CA LEU A 16 12.03 -7.44 -6.06
C LEU A 16 12.22 -6.95 -4.61
N ILE A 17 13.06 -5.95 -4.40
CA ILE A 17 13.30 -5.36 -3.07
C ILE A 17 12.00 -4.79 -2.50
N LEU A 18 11.26 -4.03 -3.30
CA LEU A 18 9.97 -3.47 -2.91
C LEU A 18 8.97 -4.57 -2.58
N GLY A 19 8.91 -5.65 -3.37
CA GLY A 19 8.07 -6.81 -3.08
C GLY A 19 8.36 -7.42 -1.71
N VAL A 20 9.64 -7.59 -1.35
CA VAL A 20 10.04 -8.11 -0.03
C VAL A 20 9.61 -7.17 1.09
N LEU A 21 9.90 -5.87 0.96
CA LEU A 21 9.59 -4.88 1.99
C LEU A 21 8.08 -4.70 2.19
N VAL A 22 7.35 -4.57 1.09
CA VAL A 22 5.88 -4.42 1.12
C VAL A 22 5.23 -5.67 1.66
N GLY A 23 5.64 -6.87 1.18
CA GLY A 23 5.11 -8.15 1.66
C GLY A 23 5.30 -8.35 3.17
N ALA A 24 6.44 -7.91 3.73
CA ALA A 24 6.67 -7.96 5.17
C ALA A 24 5.73 -7.02 5.95
N ILE A 25 5.47 -5.81 5.43
CA ILE A 25 4.52 -4.86 6.05
C ILE A 25 3.09 -5.39 5.92
N ASP A 26 2.72 -5.97 4.79
CA ASP A 26 1.41 -6.57 4.56
C ASP A 26 1.15 -7.75 5.50
N ALA A 27 2.15 -8.60 5.74
CA ALA A 27 2.06 -9.67 6.74
C ALA A 27 1.79 -9.10 8.13
N LEU A 28 2.52 -8.06 8.53
CA LEU A 28 2.30 -7.38 9.81
C LEU A 28 0.88 -6.78 9.89
N PHE A 29 0.45 -6.10 8.83
CA PHE A 29 -0.87 -5.49 8.76
C PHE A 29 -1.99 -6.53 8.81
N GLY A 30 -1.88 -7.60 8.03
CA GLY A 30 -2.84 -8.70 7.97
C GLY A 30 -2.98 -9.44 9.30
N ARG A 31 -1.85 -9.81 9.94
CA ARG A 31 -1.85 -10.43 11.27
C ARG A 31 -2.47 -9.53 12.33
N GLY A 32 -2.15 -8.23 12.31
CA GLY A 32 -2.76 -7.26 13.20
C GLY A 32 -4.28 -7.23 13.04
N LEU A 33 -4.79 -7.27 11.81
CA LEU A 33 -6.22 -7.32 11.53
C LEU A 33 -6.88 -8.61 12.04
N LEU A 34 -6.25 -9.77 11.86
CA LEU A 34 -6.76 -11.05 12.36
C LEU A 34 -6.85 -11.03 13.88
N TRP A 35 -5.78 -10.62 14.55
CA TRP A 35 -5.74 -10.52 16.02
C TRP A 35 -6.82 -9.55 16.56
N ILE A 36 -6.98 -8.40 15.94
CA ILE A 36 -8.00 -7.41 16.29
C ILE A 36 -9.42 -7.96 16.06
N THR A 37 -9.61 -8.71 14.98
CA THR A 37 -10.90 -9.36 14.67
C THR A 37 -11.27 -10.37 15.73
N ASP A 38 -10.31 -11.15 16.25
CA ASP A 38 -10.53 -12.11 17.34
C ASP A 38 -10.91 -11.41 18.64
N ILE A 39 -10.22 -10.31 19.00
CA ILE A 39 -10.57 -9.51 20.17
C ILE A 39 -11.98 -8.93 20.04
N ARG A 40 -12.27 -8.33 18.88
CA ARG A 40 -13.60 -7.79 18.61
C ARG A 40 -14.68 -8.84 18.72
N GLY A 41 -14.45 -10.05 18.20
CA GLY A 41 -15.42 -11.16 18.29
C GLY A 41 -15.80 -11.51 19.73
N LYS A 42 -14.87 -11.35 20.67
CA LYS A 42 -15.10 -11.61 22.11
C LYS A 42 -15.80 -10.46 22.83
N TYR A 43 -15.56 -9.22 22.44
CA TYR A 43 -15.95 -8.01 23.18
C TYR A 43 -16.73 -6.99 22.34
N ILE A 44 -17.51 -7.42 21.34
CA ILE A 44 -18.13 -6.51 20.35
C ILE A 44 -19.06 -5.49 21.00
N LEU A 45 -19.90 -5.88 21.95
CA LEU A 45 -20.88 -4.99 22.54
C LEU A 45 -20.24 -3.80 23.28
N PRO A 46 -19.28 -3.98 24.22
CA PRO A 46 -18.63 -2.86 24.86
C PRO A 46 -17.77 -2.04 23.88
N LEU A 47 -17.12 -2.67 22.89
CA LEU A 47 -16.24 -1.97 21.94
C LEU A 47 -17.02 -1.02 21.02
N VAL A 48 -18.17 -1.45 20.47
CA VAL A 48 -18.98 -0.64 19.55
C VAL A 48 -19.46 0.67 20.19
N ILE A 49 -19.74 0.68 21.49
CA ILE A 49 -20.14 1.90 22.20
C ILE A 49 -19.07 2.99 22.12
N PHE A 50 -17.78 2.61 22.08
CA PHE A 50 -16.66 3.52 21.98
C PHE A 50 -16.27 3.89 20.54
N LEU A 51 -16.97 3.39 19.52
CA LEU A 51 -16.68 3.71 18.12
C LEU A 51 -16.63 5.23 17.82
N PRO A 52 -17.53 6.07 18.35
CA PRO A 52 -17.43 7.53 18.14
C PRO A 52 -16.15 8.14 18.72
N VAL A 53 -15.73 7.67 19.89
CA VAL A 53 -14.47 8.10 20.53
C VAL A 53 -13.26 7.67 19.69
N ALA A 54 -13.29 6.45 19.17
CA ALA A 54 -12.27 5.94 18.26
C ALA A 54 -12.17 6.78 16.98
N GLY A 55 -13.30 7.20 16.41
CA GLY A 55 -13.35 8.10 15.25
C GLY A 55 -12.70 9.47 15.53
N LEU A 56 -13.01 10.07 16.68
CA LEU A 56 -12.39 11.32 17.12
C LEU A 56 -10.86 11.15 17.31
N PHE A 57 -10.43 10.04 17.89
CA PHE A 57 -9.01 9.74 18.08
C PHE A 57 -8.29 9.57 16.76
N ILE A 58 -8.88 8.85 15.79
CA ILE A 58 -8.31 8.69 14.45
C ILE A 58 -8.16 10.07 13.77
N THR A 59 -9.21 10.90 13.81
CA THR A 59 -9.18 12.25 13.24
C THR A 59 -8.07 13.09 13.87
N TRP A 60 -8.00 13.09 15.19
CA TRP A 60 -6.94 13.80 15.94
C TRP A 60 -5.56 13.29 15.52
N MET A 61 -5.36 11.97 15.42
CA MET A 61 -4.10 11.34 15.03
C MET A 61 -3.62 11.82 13.65
N TYR A 62 -4.50 11.86 12.65
CA TYR A 62 -4.16 12.36 11.32
C TYR A 62 -3.81 13.84 11.32
N HIS A 63 -4.59 14.68 11.99
CA HIS A 63 -4.31 16.12 12.08
C HIS A 63 -3.02 16.41 12.84
N HIS A 64 -2.72 15.63 13.88
CA HIS A 64 -1.53 15.85 14.71
C HIS A 64 -0.24 15.42 14.02
N PHE A 65 -0.24 14.25 13.35
CA PHE A 65 0.97 13.68 12.77
C PHE A 65 1.19 14.05 11.30
N ASN A 66 0.16 14.03 10.49
CA ASN A 66 0.25 14.43 9.09
C ASN A 66 -1.13 14.62 8.45
N GLU A 67 -1.57 15.86 8.33
CA GLU A 67 -2.87 16.22 7.77
C GLU A 67 -3.01 15.85 6.29
N GLU A 68 -1.92 15.91 5.51
CA GLU A 68 -1.95 15.51 4.10
C GLU A 68 -2.37 14.05 3.91
N SER A 69 -2.04 13.18 4.87
CA SER A 69 -2.42 11.76 4.86
C SER A 69 -3.93 11.52 4.93
N LEU A 70 -4.74 12.52 5.32
CA LEU A 70 -6.21 12.45 5.25
C LEU A 70 -6.74 12.23 3.83
N LYS A 71 -5.99 12.63 2.80
CA LYS A 71 -6.36 12.41 1.40
C LYS A 71 -6.32 10.94 0.99
N GLY A 72 -5.61 10.10 1.74
CA GLY A 72 -5.57 8.65 1.54
C GLY A 72 -5.23 8.25 0.10
N MET A 73 -6.13 7.47 -0.53
CA MET A 73 -5.93 6.97 -1.90
C MET A 73 -5.85 8.10 -2.95
N THR A 74 -6.53 9.22 -2.73
CA THR A 74 -6.46 10.38 -3.63
C THR A 74 -5.02 10.91 -3.72
N LEU A 75 -4.29 10.94 -2.60
CA LEU A 75 -2.90 11.35 -2.54
C LEU A 75 -2.02 10.46 -3.43
N VAL A 76 -2.23 9.14 -3.37
CA VAL A 76 -1.51 8.16 -4.21
C VAL A 76 -1.81 8.41 -5.70
N LEU A 77 -3.08 8.51 -6.05
CA LEU A 77 -3.49 8.70 -7.45
C LEU A 77 -3.00 10.03 -8.04
N GLU A 78 -3.07 11.12 -7.28
CA GLU A 78 -2.54 12.44 -7.69
C GLU A 78 -1.03 12.36 -7.95
N THR A 79 -0.29 11.64 -7.12
CA THR A 79 1.17 11.48 -7.28
C THR A 79 1.51 10.65 -8.51
N VAL A 80 0.85 9.50 -8.73
CA VAL A 80 1.06 8.69 -9.93
C VAL A 80 0.71 9.44 -11.21
N GLN A 81 -0.30 10.32 -11.16
CA GLN A 81 -0.70 11.17 -12.28
C GLN A 81 0.22 12.38 -12.49
N GLY A 82 1.26 12.56 -11.66
CA GLY A 82 2.18 13.69 -11.73
C GLY A 82 1.58 15.03 -11.30
N LYS A 83 0.46 15.00 -10.57
CA LYS A 83 -0.18 16.21 -10.02
C LYS A 83 0.39 16.61 -8.65
N ARG A 84 1.13 15.72 -8.03
CA ARG A 84 1.84 15.91 -6.76
C ARG A 84 3.24 15.34 -6.82
N ASP A 85 4.14 15.94 -6.04
CA ASP A 85 5.55 15.56 -6.01
C ASP A 85 5.88 14.51 -4.95
N SER A 86 5.03 14.31 -3.94
CA SER A 86 5.39 13.43 -2.83
C SER A 86 4.21 12.81 -2.09
N ILE A 87 4.45 11.60 -1.56
CA ILE A 87 3.59 10.91 -0.61
C ILE A 87 4.35 10.85 0.72
N PRO A 88 3.80 11.39 1.82
CA PRO A 88 4.46 11.34 3.12
C PRO A 88 4.54 9.90 3.65
N LEU A 89 5.70 9.47 4.11
CA LEU A 89 5.90 8.12 4.69
C LEU A 89 5.03 7.88 5.93
N ALA A 90 4.61 8.97 6.61
CA ALA A 90 3.68 8.91 7.73
C ALA A 90 2.32 8.27 7.34
N LEU A 91 1.96 8.26 6.05
CA LEU A 91 0.74 7.62 5.58
C LEU A 91 0.69 6.13 5.97
N ILE A 92 1.81 5.40 5.90
CA ILE A 92 1.85 3.96 6.21
C ILE A 92 1.36 3.68 7.64
N PRO A 93 2.02 4.16 8.70
CA PRO A 93 1.57 3.87 10.06
C PRO A 93 0.17 4.46 10.35
N LEU A 94 -0.16 5.63 9.80
CA LEU A 94 -1.46 6.26 10.04
C LEU A 94 -2.61 5.44 9.45
N VAL A 95 -2.48 4.95 8.22
CA VAL A 95 -3.54 4.16 7.59
C VAL A 95 -3.67 2.77 8.22
N MET A 96 -2.56 2.16 8.64
CA MET A 96 -2.57 0.88 9.36
C MET A 96 -3.28 1.02 10.73
N LEU A 97 -2.85 1.98 11.55
CA LEU A 97 -3.43 2.23 12.87
C LEU A 97 -4.90 2.65 12.76
N GLY A 98 -5.24 3.57 11.86
CA GLY A 98 -6.61 4.01 11.64
C GLY A 98 -7.53 2.84 11.26
N THR A 99 -7.06 1.94 10.40
CA THR A 99 -7.80 0.75 10.01
C THR A 99 -7.94 -0.25 11.16
N TRP A 100 -6.88 -0.51 11.89
CA TRP A 100 -6.92 -1.41 13.06
C TRP A 100 -7.87 -0.89 14.14
N ILE A 101 -7.80 0.40 14.47
CA ILE A 101 -8.70 1.03 15.44
C ILE A 101 -10.15 0.94 14.96
N THR A 102 -10.42 1.28 13.70
CA THR A 102 -11.78 1.19 13.14
C THR A 102 -12.34 -0.24 13.26
N HIS A 103 -11.55 -1.27 12.90
CA HIS A 103 -11.96 -2.66 12.99
C HIS A 103 -12.16 -3.12 14.44
N LEU A 104 -11.28 -2.69 15.36
CA LEU A 104 -11.37 -3.04 16.77
C LEU A 104 -12.70 -2.59 17.38
N PHE A 105 -13.12 -1.37 17.09
CA PHE A 105 -14.35 -0.79 17.61
C PHE A 105 -15.60 -1.12 16.77
N GLY A 106 -15.50 -2.10 15.83
CA GLY A 106 -16.65 -2.59 15.07
C GLY A 106 -17.06 -1.73 13.88
N GLY A 107 -16.27 -0.71 13.54
CA GLY A 107 -16.46 0.05 12.30
C GLY A 107 -16.07 -0.76 11.07
N SER A 108 -16.55 -0.31 9.91
CA SER A 108 -16.18 -0.90 8.61
C SER A 108 -15.17 0.01 7.90
N ALA A 109 -14.02 -0.54 7.55
CA ALA A 109 -13.00 0.12 6.73
C ALA A 109 -12.48 -0.83 5.67
N GLY A 110 -12.33 -0.33 4.43
CA GLY A 110 -11.74 -1.11 3.33
C GLY A 110 -10.27 -1.41 3.60
N ARG A 111 -9.83 -2.60 3.24
CA ARG A 111 -8.42 -3.02 3.35
C ARG A 111 -7.66 -2.86 2.05
N GLU A 112 -8.40 -2.85 0.93
CA GLU A 112 -7.86 -2.76 -0.43
C GLU A 112 -7.08 -1.47 -0.64
N GLY A 113 -7.70 -0.33 -0.32
CA GLY A 113 -7.06 0.98 -0.41
C GLY A 113 -5.85 1.11 0.52
N VAL A 114 -5.91 0.48 1.70
CA VAL A 114 -4.78 0.48 2.67
C VAL A 114 -3.56 -0.22 2.09
N ALA A 115 -3.73 -1.43 1.56
CA ALA A 115 -2.67 -2.21 0.96
C ALA A 115 -1.99 -1.45 -0.20
N VAL A 116 -2.80 -0.87 -1.09
CA VAL A 116 -2.31 -0.04 -2.20
C VAL A 116 -1.54 1.19 -1.69
N GLN A 117 -2.05 1.87 -0.66
CA GLN A 117 -1.39 3.04 -0.07
C GLN A 117 -0.05 2.68 0.57
N ILE A 118 0.05 1.55 1.27
CA ILE A 118 1.31 1.05 1.87
C ILE A 118 2.34 0.84 0.76
N GLY A 119 1.99 0.05 -0.26
CA GLY A 119 2.89 -0.28 -1.35
C GLY A 119 3.33 0.95 -2.17
N ALA A 120 2.40 1.82 -2.52
CA ALA A 120 2.68 3.06 -3.24
C ALA A 120 3.59 4.00 -2.44
N THR A 121 3.28 4.22 -1.16
CA THR A 121 4.04 5.14 -0.30
C THR A 121 5.47 4.65 -0.09
N LEU A 122 5.64 3.35 0.17
CA LEU A 122 6.96 2.77 0.37
C LEU A 122 7.81 2.85 -0.90
N SER A 123 7.25 2.46 -2.05
CA SER A 123 7.96 2.50 -3.33
C SER A 123 8.37 3.90 -3.74
N HIS A 124 7.47 4.87 -3.56
CA HIS A 124 7.77 6.28 -3.81
C HIS A 124 8.87 6.80 -2.88
N GLY A 125 8.81 6.49 -1.59
CA GLY A 125 9.82 6.87 -0.60
C GLY A 125 11.20 6.30 -0.92
N VAL A 126 11.27 5.04 -1.35
CA VAL A 126 12.52 4.37 -1.78
C VAL A 126 13.07 5.02 -3.04
N ALA A 127 12.23 5.22 -4.07
CA ALA A 127 12.65 5.81 -5.33
C ALA A 127 13.26 7.20 -5.14
N ARG A 128 12.61 8.06 -4.36
CA ARG A 128 13.10 9.42 -4.05
C ARG A 128 14.36 9.42 -3.21
N LYS A 129 14.40 8.64 -2.14
CA LYS A 129 15.55 8.61 -1.23
C LYS A 129 16.83 8.14 -1.92
N LEU A 130 16.70 7.20 -2.84
CA LEU A 130 17.83 6.64 -3.58
C LEU A 130 18.15 7.41 -4.88
N HIS A 131 17.38 8.45 -5.22
CA HIS A 131 17.53 9.21 -6.48
C HIS A 131 17.69 8.28 -7.69
N LEU A 132 16.78 7.31 -7.79
CA LEU A 132 16.90 6.25 -8.79
C LEU A 132 16.85 6.84 -10.20
N PRO A 133 17.71 6.36 -11.13
CA PRO A 133 17.71 6.80 -12.52
C PRO A 133 16.61 6.11 -13.33
N CYS A 134 15.39 6.10 -12.80
CA CYS A 134 14.23 5.43 -13.37
C CYS A 134 12.96 6.26 -13.16
N ASP A 135 11.93 5.97 -13.95
CA ASP A 135 10.64 6.62 -13.82
C ASP A 135 9.98 6.19 -12.49
N GLU A 136 9.82 7.13 -11.56
CA GLU A 136 9.20 6.91 -10.25
C GLU A 136 7.78 6.35 -10.39
N ARG A 137 7.07 6.72 -11.45
CA ARG A 137 5.71 6.24 -11.74
C ARG A 137 5.67 4.73 -11.92
N ILE A 138 6.63 4.14 -12.63
CA ILE A 138 6.69 2.68 -12.85
C ILE A 138 6.89 1.95 -11.52
N LEU A 139 7.79 2.44 -10.67
CA LEU A 139 8.05 1.86 -9.36
C LEU A 139 6.85 2.03 -8.41
N LEU A 140 6.15 3.15 -8.50
CA LEU A 140 4.95 3.43 -7.71
C LEU A 140 3.84 2.43 -8.07
N ILE A 141 3.61 2.17 -9.37
CA ILE A 141 2.66 1.17 -9.86
C ILE A 141 3.07 -0.24 -9.37
N ALA A 142 4.35 -0.57 -9.45
CA ALA A 142 4.86 -1.83 -8.93
C ALA A 142 4.64 -1.99 -7.43
N GLY A 143 4.81 -0.90 -6.67
CA GLY A 143 4.49 -0.87 -5.24
C GLY A 143 3.00 -1.06 -4.95
N MET A 144 2.12 -0.42 -5.72
CA MET A 144 0.67 -0.63 -5.62
C MET A 144 0.31 -2.10 -5.86
N ALA A 145 0.90 -2.72 -6.88
CA ALA A 145 0.72 -4.14 -7.17
C ALA A 145 1.25 -5.04 -6.05
N ALA A 146 2.40 -4.69 -5.46
CA ALA A 146 2.96 -5.41 -4.33
C ALA A 146 2.03 -5.38 -3.12
N GLY A 147 1.54 -4.19 -2.72
CA GLY A 147 0.63 -4.06 -1.58
C GLY A 147 -0.66 -4.85 -1.75
N PHE A 148 -1.32 -4.69 -2.89
CA PHE A 148 -2.54 -5.45 -3.16
C PHE A 148 -2.28 -6.96 -3.25
N GLY A 149 -1.23 -7.37 -3.97
CA GLY A 149 -0.87 -8.77 -4.17
C GLY A 149 -0.42 -9.46 -2.88
N GLY A 150 0.34 -8.75 -2.04
CA GLY A 150 0.84 -9.26 -0.76
C GLY A 150 -0.26 -9.48 0.26
N LEU A 151 -1.17 -8.51 0.42
CA LEU A 151 -2.24 -8.63 1.41
C LEU A 151 -3.33 -9.64 1.02
N PHE A 152 -3.73 -9.67 -0.26
CA PHE A 152 -4.85 -10.49 -0.72
C PHE A 152 -4.46 -11.82 -1.36
N GLN A 153 -3.17 -12.09 -1.51
CA GLN A 153 -2.64 -13.31 -2.14
C GLN A 153 -3.18 -13.50 -3.58
N THR A 154 -3.38 -12.40 -4.28
CA THR A 154 -3.92 -12.36 -5.64
C THR A 154 -3.02 -11.56 -6.59
N PRO A 155 -1.75 -11.98 -6.81
CA PRO A 155 -0.76 -11.19 -7.51
C PRO A 155 -1.16 -10.84 -8.96
N PHE A 156 -1.81 -11.72 -9.71
CA PHE A 156 -2.27 -11.41 -11.06
C PHE A 156 -3.33 -10.29 -11.08
N ALA A 157 -4.34 -10.38 -10.21
CA ALA A 157 -5.37 -9.34 -10.10
C ALA A 157 -4.75 -8.00 -9.68
N ALA A 158 -3.77 -8.04 -8.77
CA ALA A 158 -3.04 -6.87 -8.29
C ALA A 158 -2.28 -6.15 -9.42
N VAL A 159 -1.63 -6.90 -10.30
CA VAL A 159 -0.91 -6.35 -11.46
C VAL A 159 -1.87 -5.59 -12.39
N PHE A 160 -2.94 -6.23 -12.82
CA PHE A 160 -3.90 -5.58 -13.72
C PHE A 160 -4.59 -4.39 -13.07
N PHE A 161 -5.02 -4.53 -11.81
CA PHE A 161 -5.61 -3.42 -11.04
C PHE A 161 -4.68 -2.21 -10.96
N SER A 162 -3.42 -2.41 -10.58
CA SER A 162 -2.47 -1.30 -10.41
C SER A 162 -2.13 -0.59 -11.72
N MET A 163 -2.15 -1.31 -12.84
CA MET A 163 -1.91 -0.73 -14.17
C MET A 163 -3.10 0.08 -14.69
N GLU A 164 -4.33 -0.25 -14.30
CA GLU A 164 -5.56 0.35 -14.82
C GLU A 164 -6.11 1.46 -13.92
N VAL A 165 -5.94 1.35 -12.59
CA VAL A 165 -6.58 2.26 -11.62
C VAL A 165 -6.15 3.72 -11.76
N ILE A 166 -5.01 4.00 -12.38
CA ILE A 166 -4.43 5.34 -12.50
C ILE A 166 -5.23 6.24 -13.43
N VAL A 167 -5.60 5.70 -14.57
CA VAL A 167 -6.42 6.39 -15.59
C VAL A 167 -7.40 5.39 -16.15
N ALA A 168 -8.68 5.59 -15.88
CA ALA A 168 -9.73 4.70 -16.37
C ALA A 168 -9.63 4.48 -17.88
N GLY A 169 -9.64 3.23 -18.30
CA GLY A 169 -9.56 2.83 -19.71
C GLY A 169 -8.17 2.93 -20.35
N LYS A 170 -7.11 3.18 -19.55
CA LYS A 170 -5.73 3.19 -20.04
C LYS A 170 -4.85 2.33 -19.13
N MET A 171 -4.21 1.33 -19.71
CA MET A 171 -3.27 0.46 -19.00
C MET A 171 -1.83 0.96 -19.12
N ALA A 172 -1.12 1.02 -18.00
CA ALA A 172 0.31 1.39 -17.94
C ALA A 172 1.19 0.17 -18.24
N TYR A 173 1.23 -0.27 -19.51
CA TYR A 173 1.97 -1.47 -19.94
C TYR A 173 3.47 -1.44 -19.63
N GLU A 174 4.07 -0.26 -19.54
CA GLU A 174 5.47 -0.07 -19.17
C GLU A 174 5.79 -0.58 -17.76
N ALA A 175 4.79 -0.61 -16.86
CA ALA A 175 4.95 -1.11 -15.50
C ALA A 175 4.68 -2.62 -15.36
N PHE A 176 4.27 -3.31 -16.42
CA PHE A 176 3.80 -4.70 -16.35
C PHE A 176 4.83 -5.65 -15.71
N LEU A 177 6.08 -5.66 -16.23
CA LEU A 177 7.11 -6.56 -15.70
C LEU A 177 7.51 -6.21 -14.25
N PRO A 178 7.79 -4.94 -13.90
CA PRO A 178 8.04 -4.57 -12.50
C PRO A 178 6.88 -4.90 -11.57
N ALA A 179 5.63 -4.68 -12.01
CA ALA A 179 4.45 -5.00 -11.22
C ALA A 179 4.29 -6.50 -10.96
N ILE A 180 4.55 -7.37 -11.97
CA ILE A 180 4.57 -8.82 -11.77
C ILE A 180 5.58 -9.21 -10.71
N VAL A 181 6.85 -8.80 -10.88
CA VAL A 181 7.92 -9.17 -9.94
C VAL A 181 7.58 -8.70 -8.53
N ALA A 182 7.14 -7.46 -8.37
CA ALA A 182 6.81 -6.90 -7.05
C ALA A 182 5.61 -7.62 -6.40
N ALA A 183 4.52 -7.85 -7.16
CA ALA A 183 3.31 -8.46 -6.63
C ALA A 183 3.52 -9.93 -6.23
N PHE A 184 4.19 -10.72 -7.07
CA PHE A 184 4.49 -12.11 -6.74
C PHE A 184 5.46 -12.23 -5.57
N THR A 185 6.51 -11.42 -5.55
CA THR A 185 7.45 -11.41 -4.42
C THR A 185 6.74 -11.02 -3.13
N ALA A 186 5.89 -9.99 -3.14
CA ALA A 186 5.15 -9.57 -1.95
C ALA A 186 4.17 -10.65 -1.48
N SER A 187 3.48 -11.31 -2.41
CA SER A 187 2.59 -12.43 -2.12
C SER A 187 3.33 -13.58 -1.43
N GLU A 188 4.46 -14.02 -1.98
CA GLU A 188 5.25 -15.09 -1.40
C GLU A 188 5.83 -14.73 -0.02
N VAL A 189 6.36 -13.50 0.13
CA VAL A 189 6.91 -13.04 1.40
C VAL A 189 5.81 -12.91 2.46
N SER A 190 4.68 -12.31 2.11
CA SER A 190 3.55 -12.17 3.02
C SER A 190 3.00 -13.52 3.45
N HIS A 191 2.88 -14.48 2.53
CA HIS A 191 2.46 -15.86 2.81
C HIS A 191 3.47 -16.58 3.72
N ALA A 192 4.75 -16.46 3.46
CA ALA A 192 5.79 -17.10 4.26
C ALA A 192 5.91 -16.55 5.69
N LEU A 193 5.54 -15.26 5.87
CA LEU A 193 5.52 -14.62 7.18
C LEU A 193 4.19 -14.82 7.93
N GLY A 194 3.18 -15.41 7.31
CA GLY A 194 1.94 -15.82 7.92
C GLY A 194 0.76 -14.98 7.72
#